data_152ad1038b783b27debfdffdd5cc3cb0
#
_entry.id   152ad1038b783b27debfdffdd5cc3cb0
#
_cell.length_a   1.000
_cell.length_b   1.000
_cell.length_c   1.000
_cell.angle_alpha   90.00
_cell.angle_beta   90.00
_cell.angle_gamma   90.00
#
_symmetry.space_group_name_H-M   'P 1'
#
loop_
_entity.id
_entity.type
_entity.pdbx_description
1 polymer ?
#
loop_
_entity_poly.entity_id
_entity_poly.type
_entity_poly.pdbx_seq_one_letter_code
_entity_poly.pdbx_strand_id
1 'polypeptide(L)'
;ITLGPPHVAVLKSYGSNRGLFLLCGKKGSAEAVLIRSSLILLGKKHIEKRRKTKMKFDKLNGPGNITKSLGIDQKLDGENILSGIINLSPRIHPLDKAVAKQRKNAKRNDKHLWRYSLILK
;
A
#
# COMPACT_ATOMS: atom_id res chain seq x y z
N ILE A 1 0.29 8.22 13.03
CA ILE A 1 1.04 6.96 12.82
C ILE A 1 1.36 6.36 14.17
N THR A 2 1.09 5.10 14.31
CA THR A 2 1.32 4.37 15.55
C THR A 2 2.77 3.92 15.64
N LEU A 3 3.38 4.12 16.81
CA LEU A 3 4.69 3.54 17.09
C LEU A 3 4.54 2.03 17.24
N GLY A 4 5.37 1.29 16.58
CA GLY A 4 5.30 -0.16 16.64
C GLY A 4 6.54 -0.82 16.09
N PRO A 5 6.61 -2.16 16.20
CA PRO A 5 7.73 -2.89 15.64
C PRO A 5 7.69 -2.82 14.10
N PRO A 6 8.84 -2.97 13.42
CA PRO A 6 8.87 -3.04 11.97
C PRO A 6 8.12 -4.29 11.47
N HIS A 7 7.77 -4.28 10.18
CA HIS A 7 7.12 -5.40 9.50
C HIS A 7 5.69 -5.68 9.98
N VAL A 8 5.00 -4.66 10.45
CA VAL A 8 3.60 -4.76 10.87
C VAL A 8 2.73 -3.93 9.94
N ALA A 9 1.61 -4.47 9.52
CA ALA A 9 0.60 -3.74 8.77
C ALA A 9 -0.28 -2.95 9.73
N VAL A 10 -0.55 -1.71 9.39
CA VAL A 10 -1.44 -0.85 10.17
C VAL A 10 -2.49 -0.26 9.23
N LEU A 11 -3.73 -0.29 9.68
CA LEU A 11 -4.85 0.27 8.92
C LEU A 11 -5.33 1.55 9.59
N LYS A 12 -5.33 2.62 8.83
CA LYS A 12 -5.80 3.93 9.29
C LYS A 12 -6.89 4.44 8.38
N SER A 13 -7.75 5.27 8.91
CA SER A 13 -8.77 5.94 8.10
C SER A 13 -8.12 6.77 7.01
N TYR A 14 -8.63 6.66 5.80
CA TYR A 14 -8.18 7.41 4.63
C TYR A 14 -9.41 7.78 3.81
N GLY A 15 -9.92 9.01 4.02
CA GLY A 15 -11.20 9.40 3.45
C GLY A 15 -12.33 8.50 3.98
N SER A 16 -13.15 7.97 3.08
CA SER A 16 -14.23 7.04 3.41
C SER A 16 -13.75 5.59 3.51
N ASN A 17 -12.50 5.32 3.21
CA ASN A 17 -11.89 4.00 3.21
C ASN A 17 -10.74 3.96 4.20
N ARG A 18 -9.97 2.87 4.16
CA ARG A 18 -8.77 2.71 4.99
C ARG A 18 -7.53 2.70 4.13
N GLY A 19 -6.44 3.25 4.64
CA GLY A 19 -5.13 3.13 4.03
C GLY A 19 -4.35 2.00 4.67
N LEU A 20 -3.61 1.26 3.84
CA LEU A 20 -2.70 0.23 4.32
C LEU A 20 -1.31 0.83 4.46
N PHE A 21 -0.82 0.87 5.70
CA PHE A 21 0.52 1.34 6.03
C PHE A 21 1.37 0.16 6.48
N LEU A 22 2.59 0.09 5.99
CA LEU A 22 3.56 -0.91 6.42
C LEU A 22 4.59 -0.21 7.32
N LEU A 23 4.64 -0.61 8.58
CA LEU A 23 5.59 -0.05 9.52
C LEU A 23 7.00 -0.51 9.17
N CYS A 24 7.94 0.39 9.23
CA CYS A 24 9.34 0.15 8.92
C CYS A 24 10.22 0.93 9.90
N GLY A 25 11.54 0.82 9.72
CA GLY A 25 12.47 1.48 10.62
C GLY A 25 12.71 0.71 11.90
N LYS A 26 13.25 1.38 12.90
CA LYS A 26 13.55 0.77 14.19
C LYS A 26 12.32 0.76 15.07
N LYS A 27 12.24 -0.21 15.99
CA LYS A 27 11.19 -0.25 17.00
C LYS A 27 11.15 1.08 17.76
N GLY A 28 9.96 1.64 17.90
CA GLY A 28 9.76 2.94 18.55
C GLY A 28 9.84 4.12 17.59
N SER A 29 10.20 3.90 16.33
CA SER A 29 10.19 4.94 15.31
C SER A 29 8.85 5.00 14.60
N ALA A 30 8.33 6.19 14.37
CA ALA A 30 7.05 6.39 13.68
C ALA A 30 7.27 6.47 12.17
N GLU A 31 7.80 5.41 11.59
CA GLU A 31 8.08 5.33 10.16
C GLU A 31 7.14 4.32 9.50
N ALA A 32 6.55 4.70 8.37
CA ALA A 32 5.62 3.84 7.66
C ALA A 32 5.59 4.17 6.18
N VAL A 33 5.23 3.17 5.38
CA VAL A 33 5.01 3.33 3.94
C VAL A 33 3.53 3.10 3.65
N LEU A 34 2.90 4.06 3.01
CA LEU A 34 1.52 3.92 2.54
C LEU A 34 1.53 3.29 1.15
N ILE A 35 0.76 2.22 0.99
CA ILE A 35 0.59 1.57 -0.32
C ILE A 35 -0.50 2.33 -1.07
N ARG A 36 -0.12 3.01 -2.15
CA ARG A 36 -1.03 3.87 -2.92
C ARG A 36 -1.53 3.23 -4.20
N SER A 37 -0.76 2.34 -4.79
CA SER A 37 -1.15 1.68 -6.04
C SER A 37 -0.44 0.35 -6.15
N SER A 38 -0.97 -0.51 -7.01
CA SER A 38 -0.35 -1.81 -7.25
C SER A 38 -0.75 -2.35 -8.62
N LEU A 39 0.04 -3.30 -9.10
CA LEU A 39 -0.33 -4.14 -10.23
C LEU A 39 -0.96 -5.41 -9.70
N ILE A 40 -1.96 -5.91 -10.42
CA ILE A 40 -2.62 -7.16 -10.09
C ILE A 40 -1.94 -8.26 -10.89
N LEU A 41 -1.32 -9.21 -10.20
CA LEU A 41 -0.70 -10.37 -10.85
C LEU A 41 -1.64 -11.57 -10.86
N LEU A 42 -2.41 -11.75 -9.78
CA LEU A 42 -3.35 -12.85 -9.63
C LEU A 42 -4.63 -12.35 -8.95
N GLY A 43 -5.73 -13.04 -9.18
CA GLY A 43 -6.97 -12.79 -8.44
C GLY A 43 -7.83 -11.65 -8.96
N LYS A 44 -7.65 -11.23 -10.20
CA LYS A 44 -8.41 -10.12 -10.78
C LYS A 44 -9.92 -10.33 -10.69
N LYS A 45 -10.39 -11.56 -10.93
CA LYS A 45 -11.83 -11.89 -10.84
C LYS A 45 -12.37 -11.69 -9.44
N HIS A 46 -11.62 -12.04 -8.41
CA HIS A 46 -12.02 -11.81 -7.02
C HIS A 46 -12.10 -10.32 -6.70
N ILE A 47 -11.17 -9.55 -7.22
CA ILE A 47 -11.16 -8.10 -7.05
C ILE A 47 -12.37 -7.47 -7.73
N GLU A 48 -12.66 -7.86 -8.95
CA GLU A 48 -13.82 -7.37 -9.68
C GLU A 48 -15.12 -7.69 -8.94
N LYS A 49 -15.22 -8.87 -8.36
CA LYS A 49 -16.37 -9.26 -7.56
C LYS A 49 -16.55 -8.39 -6.31
N ARG A 50 -15.46 -8.10 -5.60
CA ARG A 50 -15.50 -7.22 -4.43
C ARG A 50 -15.87 -5.79 -4.78
N ARG A 51 -15.34 -5.29 -5.88
CA ARG A 51 -15.61 -3.93 -6.34
C ARG A 51 -16.91 -3.80 -7.11
N LYS A 52 -17.52 -4.92 -7.47
CA LYS A 52 -18.76 -4.99 -8.26
C LYS A 52 -18.64 -4.27 -9.60
N THR A 53 -17.48 -4.36 -10.22
CA THR A 53 -17.21 -3.76 -11.51
C THR A 53 -16.11 -4.54 -12.21
N LYS A 54 -16.15 -4.55 -13.53
CA LYS A 54 -15.07 -5.11 -14.34
C LYS A 54 -13.94 -4.10 -14.45
N MET A 55 -12.72 -4.60 -14.46
CA MET A 55 -11.54 -3.76 -14.53
C MET A 55 -10.94 -3.80 -15.92
N LYS A 56 -10.70 -2.62 -16.46
CA LYS A 56 -10.11 -2.46 -17.79
C LYS A 56 -8.61 -2.76 -17.79
N PHE A 57 -7.94 -2.49 -16.68
CA PHE A 57 -6.49 -2.65 -16.53
C PHE A 57 -6.18 -3.48 -15.29
N ASP A 58 -4.99 -4.08 -15.28
CA ASP A 58 -4.51 -4.91 -14.19
C ASP A 58 -3.79 -4.07 -13.13
N LYS A 59 -4.40 -2.96 -12.73
CA LYS A 59 -3.80 -2.11 -11.69
C LYS A 59 -4.85 -1.45 -10.82
N LEU A 60 -4.44 -1.18 -9.59
CA LEU A 60 -5.24 -0.49 -8.59
C LEU A 60 -4.59 0.86 -8.30
N ASN A 61 -5.38 1.91 -8.33
CA ASN A 61 -4.95 3.26 -8.01
C ASN A 61 -5.72 3.78 -6.80
N GLY A 62 -4.97 4.30 -5.85
CA GLY A 62 -5.52 4.90 -4.65
C GLY A 62 -5.51 3.97 -3.45
N PRO A 63 -5.16 4.50 -2.26
CA PRO A 63 -5.04 3.67 -1.06
C PRO A 63 -6.33 2.96 -0.65
N GLY A 64 -7.47 3.63 -0.79
CA GLY A 64 -8.77 3.04 -0.47
C GLY A 64 -9.15 1.92 -1.44
N ASN A 65 -8.81 2.07 -2.71
CA ASN A 65 -9.05 1.04 -3.70
C ASN A 65 -8.21 -0.21 -3.44
N ILE A 66 -6.99 -0.04 -2.93
CA ILE A 66 -6.13 -1.15 -2.55
C ILE A 66 -6.80 -2.00 -1.47
N THR A 67 -7.20 -1.39 -0.36
CA THR A 67 -7.79 -2.13 0.76
C THR A 67 -9.13 -2.75 0.38
N LYS A 68 -9.98 -2.02 -0.31
CA LYS A 68 -11.28 -2.51 -0.76
C LYS A 68 -11.13 -3.70 -1.71
N SER A 69 -10.23 -3.58 -2.67
CA SER A 69 -10.04 -4.62 -3.70
C SER A 69 -9.47 -5.90 -3.13
N LEU A 70 -8.55 -5.79 -2.16
CA LEU A 70 -7.92 -6.95 -1.54
C LEU A 70 -8.73 -7.52 -0.37
N GLY A 71 -9.86 -6.91 -0.03
CA GLY A 71 -10.67 -7.35 1.10
C GLY A 71 -9.97 -7.16 2.44
N ILE A 72 -9.11 -6.15 2.52
CA ILE A 72 -8.40 -5.84 3.76
C ILE A 72 -9.29 -4.97 4.63
N ASP A 73 -9.60 -5.45 5.83
CA ASP A 73 -10.41 -4.73 6.79
C ASP A 73 -9.67 -4.57 8.12
N GLN A 74 -10.33 -3.97 9.10
CA GLN A 74 -9.73 -3.68 10.39
C GLN A 74 -9.23 -4.92 11.14
N LYS A 75 -9.74 -6.10 10.84
CA LYS A 75 -9.30 -7.36 11.45
C LYS A 75 -7.83 -7.66 11.17
N LEU A 76 -7.32 -7.14 10.07
CA LEU A 76 -5.93 -7.36 9.65
C LEU A 76 -4.97 -6.30 10.20
N ASP A 77 -5.48 -5.33 10.97
CA ASP A 77 -4.63 -4.35 11.64
C ASP A 77 -3.71 -5.04 12.65
N GLY A 78 -2.42 -4.74 12.57
CA GLY A 78 -1.43 -5.38 13.43
C GLY A 78 -0.84 -6.67 12.90
N GLU A 79 -1.22 -7.10 11.71
CA GLU A 79 -0.73 -8.33 11.09
C GLU A 79 0.77 -8.24 10.74
N ASN A 80 1.50 -9.33 10.97
CA ASN A 80 2.91 -9.40 10.58
C ASN A 80 3.01 -9.66 9.08
N ILE A 81 3.66 -8.77 8.34
CA ILE A 81 3.75 -8.86 6.88
C ILE A 81 4.80 -9.85 6.36
N LEU A 82 5.57 -10.47 7.24
CA LEU A 82 6.55 -11.49 6.84
C LEU A 82 5.96 -12.91 6.93
N SER A 83 4.89 -13.09 7.70
CA SER A 83 4.33 -14.41 7.96
C SER A 83 2.80 -14.43 8.07
N GLY A 84 2.14 -13.29 7.93
CA GLY A 84 0.69 -13.17 8.10
C GLY A 84 -0.08 -13.35 6.80
N ILE A 85 -1.38 -13.08 6.88
CA ILE A 85 -2.28 -13.11 5.71
C ILE A 85 -1.87 -12.07 4.70
N ILE A 86 -1.51 -10.87 5.16
CA ILE A 86 -0.85 -9.88 4.33
C ILE A 86 0.63 -10.23 4.36
N ASN A 87 1.18 -10.60 3.22
CA ASN A 87 2.56 -11.06 3.14
C ASN A 87 3.34 -10.25 2.12
N LEU A 88 4.49 -9.74 2.55
CA LEU A 88 5.41 -9.02 1.69
C LEU A 88 6.56 -9.95 1.33
N SER A 89 6.67 -10.29 0.06
CA SER A 89 7.73 -11.16 -0.43
C SER A 89 8.83 -10.36 -1.13
N PRO A 90 10.02 -10.94 -1.32
CA PRO A 90 11.07 -10.31 -2.09
C PRO A 90 10.60 -9.97 -3.50
N ARG A 91 11.26 -9.01 -4.12
CA ARG A 91 10.96 -8.62 -5.50
C ARG A 91 11.15 -9.81 -6.43
N ILE A 92 10.10 -10.19 -7.14
CA ILE A 92 10.11 -11.32 -8.07
C ILE A 92 10.53 -10.86 -9.47
N HIS A 93 10.03 -9.69 -9.88
CA HIS A 93 10.34 -9.14 -11.19
C HIS A 93 11.38 -8.04 -11.07
N PRO A 94 12.38 -8.00 -11.97
CA PRO A 94 13.28 -6.87 -12.04
C PRO A 94 12.48 -5.66 -12.51
N LEU A 95 12.03 -4.88 -11.59
CA LEU A 95 11.39 -3.60 -11.87
C LEU A 95 12.48 -2.57 -12.08
N ASP A 96 12.27 -1.69 -13.04
CA ASP A 96 13.34 -0.92 -13.55
C ASP A 96 13.81 0.18 -12.61
N LYS A 97 12.98 1.14 -12.35
CA LYS A 97 13.40 2.23 -11.48
C LYS A 97 12.25 2.71 -10.62
N ALA A 98 12.54 2.95 -9.36
CA ALA A 98 11.68 3.73 -8.51
C ALA A 98 12.06 5.20 -8.66
N VAL A 99 11.08 6.04 -8.95
CA VAL A 99 11.29 7.49 -9.07
C VAL A 99 10.69 8.16 -7.85
N ALA A 100 11.50 8.96 -7.15
CA ALA A 100 11.05 9.75 -6.02
C ALA A 100 10.46 11.07 -6.51
N LYS A 101 9.27 11.40 -6.00
CA LYS A 101 8.54 12.62 -6.36
C LYS A 101 7.97 13.27 -5.11
N GLN A 102 7.53 14.51 -5.25
CA GLN A 102 6.81 15.17 -4.17
C GLN A 102 5.45 14.49 -3.98
N ARG A 103 4.99 14.46 -2.72
CA ARG A 103 3.68 13.90 -2.38
C ARG A 103 2.56 14.72 -3.02
N LYS A 104 1.54 14.04 -3.51
CA LYS A 104 0.27 14.69 -3.84
C LYS A 104 -0.36 15.16 -2.52
N ASN A 105 -1.03 16.29 -2.54
CA ASN A 105 -1.65 16.88 -1.36
C ASN A 105 -0.67 17.18 -0.23
N ALA A 106 0.61 17.33 -0.55
CA ALA A 106 1.61 17.74 0.41
C ALA A 106 1.40 19.20 0.79
N LYS A 107 1.85 19.57 2.00
CA LYS A 107 1.84 20.97 2.41
C LYS A 107 2.67 21.80 1.44
N ARG A 108 2.26 23.06 1.25
CA ARG A 108 2.84 23.97 0.26
C ARG A 108 4.37 24.05 0.28
N ASN A 109 4.96 23.91 1.46
CA ASN A 109 6.41 24.04 1.65
C ASN A 109 7.13 22.69 1.80
N ASP A 110 6.42 21.57 1.58
CA ASP A 110 7.02 20.26 1.70
C ASP A 110 7.83 19.94 0.45
N LYS A 111 9.15 19.96 0.59
CA LYS A 111 10.08 19.65 -0.50
C LYS A 111 10.57 18.20 -0.47
N HIS A 112 10.09 17.39 0.45
CA HIS A 112 10.53 16.00 0.55
C HIS A 112 10.02 15.18 -0.62
N LEU A 113 10.89 14.37 -1.20
CA LEU A 113 10.55 13.46 -2.30
C LEU A 113 10.13 12.11 -1.75
N TRP A 114 8.99 12.07 -1.06
CA TRP A 114 8.51 10.88 -0.34
C TRP A 114 7.48 10.06 -1.10
N ARG A 115 7.20 10.41 -2.34
CA ARG A 115 6.33 9.63 -3.21
C ARG A 115 7.18 8.86 -4.20
N TYR A 116 7.17 7.53 -4.08
CA TYR A 116 7.93 6.66 -4.97
C TYR A 116 6.99 6.04 -6.00
N SER A 117 7.37 6.11 -7.25
CA SER A 117 6.64 5.49 -8.36
C SER A 117 7.58 4.58 -9.13
N LEU A 118 7.05 3.44 -9.56
CA LEU A 118 7.81 2.52 -10.39
C LEU A 118 7.60 2.84 -11.85
N ILE A 119 8.69 2.80 -12.60
CA ILE A 119 8.65 2.85 -14.05
C ILE A 119 8.76 1.42 -14.54
N LEU A 120 7.73 0.97 -15.25
CA LEU A 120 7.69 -0.38 -15.81
C LEU A 120 8.18 -0.33 -17.25
N LYS A 121 9.05 -1.23 -17.61
CA LYS A 121 9.46 -1.41 -19.01
C LYS A 121 8.44 -2.20 -19.79
#